data_3d7f51c7007bf4317aff238c25d87076
#
_entry.id   3d7f51c7007bf4317aff238c25d87076
#
_cell.length_a   1.000
_cell.length_b   1.000
_cell.length_c   1.000
_cell.angle_alpha   90.00
_cell.angle_beta   90.00
_cell.angle_gamma   90.00
#
_symmetry.space_group_name_H-M   'P 1'
#
loop_
_entity.id
_entity.type
_entity.pdbx_description
1 polymer ?
#
loop_
_entity_poly.entity_id
_entity_poly.type
_entity_poly.pdbx_seq_one_letter_code
_entity_poly.pdbx_strand_id
1 'polypeptide(L)'
;MRYPVVITKDEDGFLATFPDIPEAITGHDDHKSTLAMALDALLTAFEFYFEDERIVPMPSSVEGCDFVEVPISIWAKILVLNAM
;
A
#
# COMPACT_ATOMS: atom_id res chain seq x y z
N MET A 1 -3.55 -8.85 7.16
CA MET A 1 -4.21 -8.47 5.88
C MET A 1 -3.21 -7.87 4.93
N ARG A 2 -3.20 -8.32 3.68
CA ARG A 2 -2.18 -7.96 2.69
C ARG A 2 -2.80 -7.17 1.54
N TYR A 3 -2.08 -6.15 1.09
CA TYR A 3 -2.45 -5.40 -0.12
C TYR A 3 -1.53 -5.78 -1.27
N PRO A 4 -2.07 -6.01 -2.47
CA PRO A 4 -1.23 -6.28 -3.64
C PRO A 4 -0.44 -5.02 -4.02
N VAL A 5 0.83 -5.22 -4.34
CA VAL A 5 1.72 -4.16 -4.79
C VAL A 5 2.33 -4.56 -6.12
N VAL A 6 2.33 -3.65 -7.07
CA VAL A 6 2.92 -3.89 -8.40
C VAL A 6 4.28 -3.19 -8.44
N ILE A 7 5.33 -3.99 -8.63
CA ILE A 7 6.69 -3.48 -8.75
C ILE A 7 7.06 -3.47 -10.24
N THR A 8 7.33 -2.30 -10.76
CA THR A 8 7.69 -2.10 -12.17
C THR A 8 9.12 -1.60 -12.26
N LYS A 9 9.92 -2.21 -13.13
CA LYS A 9 11.28 -1.75 -13.38
C LYS A 9 11.27 -0.65 -14.43
N ASP A 10 11.98 0.44 -14.15
CA ASP A 10 12.22 1.51 -15.11
C ASP A 10 13.73 1.74 -15.28
N GLU A 11 14.12 2.79 -16.02
CA GLU A 11 15.53 3.06 -16.32
C GLU A 11 16.37 3.34 -15.09
N ASP A 12 15.79 3.97 -14.09
CA ASP A 12 16.50 4.43 -12.90
C ASP A 12 16.31 3.55 -11.67
N GLY A 13 15.51 2.48 -11.78
CA GLY A 13 15.25 1.61 -10.65
C GLY A 13 13.91 0.93 -10.73
N PHE A 14 13.20 0.89 -9.59
CA PHE A 14 11.92 0.22 -9.48
C PHE A 14 10.86 1.17 -8.92
N LEU A 15 9.64 0.99 -9.36
CA LEU A 15 8.48 1.76 -8.90
C LEU A 15 7.45 0.81 -8.31
N ALA A 16 6.95 1.13 -7.12
CA ALA A 16 5.90 0.37 -6.45
C ALA A 16 4.61 1.17 -6.47
N THR A 17 3.54 0.54 -6.93
CA THR A 17 2.19 1.13 -6.91
C THR A 17 1.22 0.13 -6.31
N PHE A 18 0.13 0.65 -5.72
CA PHE A 18 -0.91 -0.17 -5.13
C PHE A 18 -2.20 0.00 -5.94
N PRO A 19 -2.71 -1.07 -6.58
CA PRO A 19 -3.94 -0.96 -7.37
C PRO A 19 -5.14 -0.47 -6.55
N ASP A 20 -5.20 -0.84 -5.28
CA ASP A 20 -6.32 -0.46 -4.41
C ASP A 20 -6.16 0.93 -3.77
N ILE A 21 -4.92 1.41 -3.66
CA ILE A 21 -4.60 2.69 -3.01
C ILE A 21 -3.72 3.51 -3.97
N PRO A 22 -4.34 4.22 -4.93
CA PRO A 22 -3.57 4.95 -5.96
C PRO A 22 -2.64 6.01 -5.41
N GLU A 23 -2.90 6.52 -4.22
CA GLU A 23 -2.07 7.54 -3.59
C GLU A 23 -0.74 6.99 -3.07
N ALA A 24 -0.65 5.68 -2.86
CA ALA A 24 0.56 5.06 -2.35
C ALA A 24 1.51 4.71 -3.50
N ILE A 25 2.54 5.52 -3.67
CA ILE A 25 3.55 5.35 -4.72
C ILE A 25 4.91 5.56 -4.10
N THR A 26 5.86 4.68 -4.41
CA THR A 26 7.25 4.84 -3.99
C THR A 26 8.19 4.20 -5.01
N GLY A 27 9.47 4.50 -4.91
CA GLY A 27 10.49 3.94 -5.79
C GLY A 27 11.84 3.89 -5.12
N HIS A 28 12.69 3.00 -5.60
CA HIS A 28 14.05 2.85 -5.10
C HIS A 28 14.93 2.15 -6.15
N ASP A 29 16.22 2.09 -5.89
CA ASP A 29 17.21 1.55 -6.83
C ASP A 29 17.09 0.05 -7.05
N ASP A 30 16.64 -0.70 -6.04
CA ASP A 30 16.52 -2.15 -6.15
C ASP A 30 15.13 -2.63 -5.69
N HIS A 31 14.78 -3.85 -6.11
CA HIS A 31 13.48 -4.44 -5.84
C HIS A 31 13.21 -4.61 -4.34
N LYS A 32 14.19 -5.09 -3.60
CA LYS A 32 14.03 -5.36 -2.17
C LYS A 32 13.79 -4.08 -1.39
N SER A 33 14.55 -3.03 -1.66
CA SER A 33 14.37 -1.73 -1.01
C SER A 33 13.07 -1.08 -1.40
N THR A 34 12.66 -1.19 -2.66
CA THR A 34 11.38 -0.68 -3.13
C THR A 34 10.23 -1.36 -2.39
N LEU A 35 10.29 -2.67 -2.23
CA LEU A 35 9.25 -3.42 -1.52
C LEU A 35 9.21 -3.02 -0.03
N ALA A 36 10.36 -2.83 0.60
CA ALA A 36 10.42 -2.38 1.99
C ALA A 36 9.82 -1.00 2.17
N MET A 37 10.10 -0.08 1.25
CA MET A 37 9.55 1.28 1.30
C MET A 37 8.08 1.34 0.90
N ALA A 38 7.58 0.32 0.21
CA ALA A 38 6.18 0.26 -0.20
C ALA A 38 5.26 0.24 1.02
N LEU A 39 5.65 -0.45 2.10
CA LEU A 39 4.86 -0.46 3.32
C LEU A 39 4.75 0.95 3.92
N ASP A 40 5.85 1.70 3.99
CA ASP A 40 5.83 3.07 4.50
C ASP A 40 4.92 3.96 3.66
N ALA A 41 4.99 3.83 2.33
CA ALA A 41 4.14 4.61 1.43
C ALA A 41 2.66 4.27 1.64
N LEU A 42 2.34 2.99 1.82
CA LEU A 42 0.98 2.55 2.08
C LEU A 42 0.45 3.09 3.40
N LEU A 43 1.25 3.01 4.46
CA LEU A 43 0.84 3.52 5.78
C LEU A 43 0.64 5.04 5.76
N THR A 44 1.49 5.76 5.05
CA THR A 44 1.35 7.22 4.88
C THR A 44 0.05 7.55 4.14
N ALA A 45 -0.26 6.80 3.09
CA ALA A 45 -1.52 7.00 2.37
C ALA A 45 -2.73 6.75 3.27
N PHE A 46 -2.67 5.71 4.11
CA PHE A 46 -3.76 5.43 5.06
C PHE A 46 -3.98 6.58 6.03
N GLU A 47 -2.91 7.26 6.47
CA GLU A 47 -3.05 8.42 7.35
C GLU A 47 -3.88 9.53 6.72
N PHE A 48 -3.72 9.76 5.42
CA PHE A 48 -4.54 10.74 4.71
C PHE A 48 -6.02 10.32 4.68
N TYR A 49 -6.28 9.03 4.47
CA TYR A 49 -7.65 8.52 4.54
C TYR A 49 -8.25 8.71 5.93
N PHE A 50 -7.47 8.48 6.98
CA PHE A 50 -7.94 8.64 8.36
C PHE A 50 -8.24 10.11 8.68
N GLU A 51 -7.37 11.03 8.24
CA GLU A 51 -7.58 12.47 8.45
C GLU A 51 -8.82 12.98 7.73
N ASP A 52 -9.05 12.50 6.52
CA ASP A 52 -10.20 12.91 5.71
C ASP A 52 -11.47 12.12 6.04
N GLU A 53 -11.38 11.13 6.93
CA GLU A 53 -12.47 10.22 7.27
C GLU A 53 -13.07 9.53 6.04
N ARG A 54 -12.21 9.20 5.06
CA ARG A 54 -12.60 8.48 3.85
C ARG A 54 -12.56 6.98 4.06
N ILE A 55 -13.47 6.28 3.38
CA ILE A 55 -13.45 4.81 3.39
C ILE A 55 -12.16 4.32 2.71
N VAL A 56 -11.44 3.43 3.39
CA VAL A 56 -10.24 2.82 2.84
C VAL A 56 -10.64 1.64 1.95
N PRO A 57 -10.22 1.62 0.67
CA PRO A 57 -10.52 0.47 -0.20
C PRO A 57 -9.95 -0.83 0.38
N MET A 58 -10.72 -1.89 0.28
CA MET A 58 -10.30 -3.22 0.75
C MET A 58 -9.30 -3.83 -0.23
N PRO A 59 -8.39 -4.70 0.24
CA PRO A 59 -7.40 -5.31 -0.64
C PRO A 59 -8.05 -6.26 -1.65
N SER A 60 -7.61 -6.17 -2.91
CA SER A 60 -8.04 -7.06 -3.97
C SER A 60 -7.25 -8.36 -3.96
N SER A 61 -7.77 -9.38 -4.63
CA SER A 61 -7.03 -10.61 -4.92
C SER A 61 -6.46 -10.50 -6.33
N VAL A 62 -5.18 -10.14 -6.42
CA VAL A 62 -4.47 -10.01 -7.69
C VAL A 62 -3.36 -11.05 -7.73
N GLU A 63 -3.34 -11.86 -8.78
CA GLU A 63 -2.30 -12.88 -8.96
C GLU A 63 -1.09 -12.29 -9.68
N GLY A 64 0.09 -12.86 -9.41
CA GLY A 64 1.32 -12.50 -10.11
C GLY A 64 1.98 -11.23 -9.63
N CYS A 65 1.57 -10.67 -8.50
CA CYS A 65 2.21 -9.49 -7.92
C CYS A 65 2.69 -9.79 -6.50
N ASP A 66 3.51 -8.88 -5.96
CA ASP A 66 3.93 -8.94 -4.57
C ASP A 66 2.81 -8.45 -3.66
N PHE A 67 2.96 -8.69 -2.37
CA PHE A 67 2.01 -8.25 -1.35
C PHE A 67 2.75 -7.56 -0.21
N VAL A 68 2.10 -6.58 0.40
CA VAL A 68 2.61 -5.89 1.58
C VAL A 68 1.65 -6.18 2.74
N GLU A 69 2.21 -6.70 3.83
CA GLU A 69 1.42 -7.03 5.03
C GLU A 69 1.16 -5.78 5.85
N VAL A 70 -0.10 -5.49 6.13
CA VAL A 70 -0.49 -4.35 6.96
C VAL A 70 -0.51 -4.80 8.41
N PRO A 71 0.18 -4.06 9.33
CA PRO A 71 0.14 -4.38 10.76
C PRO A 71 -1.29 -4.43 11.29
N ILE A 72 -1.54 -5.33 12.22
CA ILE A 72 -2.90 -5.55 12.73
C ILE A 72 -3.48 -4.29 13.39
N SER A 73 -2.64 -3.48 14.03
CA SER A 73 -3.08 -2.23 14.65
C SER A 73 -3.64 -1.23 13.61
N ILE A 74 -3.01 -1.16 12.45
CA ILE A 74 -3.48 -0.29 11.36
C ILE A 74 -4.73 -0.89 10.73
N TRP A 75 -4.76 -2.21 10.54
CA TRP A 75 -5.93 -2.88 10.00
C TRP A 75 -7.16 -2.66 10.89
N ALA A 76 -6.98 -2.69 12.21
CA ALA A 76 -8.08 -2.42 13.14
C ALA A 76 -8.64 -1.00 12.95
N LYS A 77 -7.77 0.00 12.73
CA LYS A 77 -8.21 1.37 12.44
C LYS A 77 -9.01 1.46 11.15
N ILE A 78 -8.58 0.74 10.12
CA ILE A 78 -9.29 0.70 8.84
C ILE A 78 -10.71 0.15 9.04
N LEU A 79 -10.84 -0.94 9.78
CA LEU A 79 -12.14 -1.56 10.04
C LEU A 79 -13.07 -0.63 10.82
N VAL A 80 -12.54 0.09 11.81
CA VAL A 80 -13.33 1.05 12.58
C VAL A 80 -13.78 2.20 11.71
N LEU A 81 -12.88 2.77 10.91
CA LEU A 81 -13.22 3.88 10.02
C LEU A 81 -14.28 3.48 9.00
N ASN A 82 -14.14 2.29 8.40
CA ASN A 82 -15.06 1.83 7.36
C ASN A 82 -16.44 1.46 7.92
N ALA A 83 -16.55 1.22 9.23
CA ALA A 83 -17.81 0.89 9.88
C ALA A 83 -18.61 2.14 10.30
N MET A 84 -18.03 3.31 10.22
CA MET A 84 -18.68 4.55 10.66
C MET A 84 -19.69 5.08 9.65
#